data_49f6706d82614ce6b9e7e56d43a5d179
#
_entry.id   49f6706d82614ce6b9e7e56d43a5d179
#
_cell.length_a   1.000
_cell.length_b   1.000
_cell.length_c   1.000
_cell.angle_alpha   90.00
_cell.angle_beta   90.00
_cell.angle_gamma   90.00
#
_symmetry.space_group_name_H-M   'P 1'
#
loop_
_entity.id
_entity.type
_entity.pdbx_description
1 polymer ?
#
loop_
_entity_poly.entity_id
_entity_poly.type
_entity_poly.pdbx_seq_one_letter_code
_entity_poly.pdbx_strand_id
1 'polypeptide(L)' 'VNASLVTPREVFAEALKYNAVSVVLLHNHPSGDAAPSHNDIAVTDRIVQAGKILGVQVIDHIIIGDNTYTSLKEKEYM' A
#
# COMPACT_ATOMS: atom_id res chain seq x y z
N VAL A 1 3.58 8.09 4.04
CA VAL A 1 3.13 8.83 2.87
C VAL A 1 1.64 9.06 2.98
N ASN A 2 1.27 10.29 3.11
CA ASN A 2 -0.12 10.66 3.22
C ASN A 2 -0.66 11.07 1.85
N ALA A 3 -0.95 10.10 1.02
CA ALA A 3 -1.42 10.40 -0.30
C ALA A 3 -2.58 9.52 -0.69
N SER A 4 -3.64 10.14 -1.17
CA SER A 4 -4.69 9.44 -1.89
C SER A 4 -4.16 8.90 -3.23
N LEU A 5 -2.99 9.36 -3.64
CA LEU A 5 -2.32 8.96 -4.88
C LEU A 5 -0.90 8.51 -4.56
N VAL A 6 -0.79 7.28 -4.07
CA VAL A 6 0.51 6.66 -3.83
C VAL A 6 0.98 6.04 -5.14
N THR A 7 2.20 6.35 -5.55
CA THR A 7 2.82 5.74 -6.72
C THR A 7 3.95 4.84 -6.30
N PRO A 8 4.30 3.81 -7.10
CA PRO A 8 5.47 2.99 -6.80
C PRO A 8 6.73 3.83 -6.61
N ARG A 9 6.90 4.87 -7.43
CA ARG A 9 8.08 5.75 -7.33
C ARG A 9 8.20 6.38 -5.95
N GLU A 10 7.11 6.91 -5.41
CA GLU A 10 7.13 7.58 -4.09
C GLU A 10 7.43 6.59 -2.97
N VAL A 11 6.79 5.43 -3.01
CA VAL A 11 6.99 4.39 -2.00
C VAL A 11 8.45 3.94 -1.97
N PHE A 12 9.03 3.65 -3.13
CA PHE A 12 10.37 3.08 -3.19
C PHE A 12 11.47 4.13 -3.04
N ALA A 13 11.20 5.39 -3.38
CA ALA A 13 12.14 6.47 -3.06
C ALA A 13 12.40 6.52 -1.55
N GLU A 14 11.35 6.44 -0.74
CA GLU A 14 11.50 6.42 0.71
C GLU A 14 12.09 5.10 1.21
N ALA A 15 11.61 3.97 0.70
CA ALA A 15 12.10 2.66 1.11
C ALA A 15 13.60 2.50 0.87
N LEU A 16 14.06 2.90 -0.31
CA LEU A 16 15.48 2.78 -0.67
C LEU A 16 16.35 3.77 0.11
N LYS A 17 15.82 4.95 0.44
CA LYS A 17 16.52 5.93 1.27
C LYS A 17 16.90 5.35 2.63
N TYR A 18 16.05 4.53 3.20
CA TYR A 18 16.29 3.90 4.51
C TYR A 18 16.79 2.47 4.40
N ASN A 19 17.15 2.01 3.21
CA ASN A 19 17.60 0.62 2.99
C ASN A 19 16.58 -0.41 3.48
N ALA A 20 15.31 -0.10 3.35
CA ALA A 20 14.25 -1.01 3.77
C ALA A 20 14.23 -2.25 2.88
N VAL A 21 14.06 -3.41 3.50
CA VAL A 21 13.90 -4.69 2.78
C VAL A 21 12.44 -5.10 2.69
N SER A 22 11.58 -4.43 3.46
CA SER A 22 10.13 -4.65 3.42
C SER A 22 9.40 -3.37 3.82
N VAL A 23 8.15 -3.25 3.39
CA VAL A 23 7.29 -2.10 3.69
C VAL A 23 5.87 -2.57 3.97
N VAL A 24 5.16 -1.78 4.76
CA VAL A 24 3.70 -1.89 4.93
C VAL A 24 3.12 -0.55 4.52
N LEU A 25 2.11 -0.57 3.67
CA LEU A 25 1.43 0.63 3.21
C LEU A 25 0.24 0.93 4.11
N LEU A 26 0.07 2.19 4.48
CA LEU A 26 -1.09 2.66 5.23
C LEU A 26 -1.80 3.74 4.43
N HIS A 27 -3.11 3.67 4.36
CA HIS A 27 -3.91 4.58 3.55
C HIS A 27 -5.19 4.93 4.29
N ASN A 28 -5.44 6.21 4.54
CA ASN A 28 -6.68 6.67 5.14
C ASN A 28 -7.71 6.97 4.06
N HIS A 29 -8.95 6.47 4.25
CA HIS A 29 -10.08 6.86 3.42
C HIS A 29 -10.87 7.95 4.15
N PRO A 30 -10.90 9.19 3.64
CA PRO A 30 -11.63 10.29 4.27
C PRO A 30 -13.12 10.04 4.46
N SER A 31 -13.70 9.17 3.64
CA SER A 31 -15.12 8.80 3.75
C SER A 31 -15.43 8.02 5.02
N GLY A 32 -14.40 7.44 5.67
CA GLY A 32 -14.59 6.56 6.81
C GLY A 32 -14.82 5.10 6.44
N ASP A 33 -15.04 4.80 5.17
CA ASP A 33 -15.25 3.43 4.68
C ASP A 33 -13.90 2.82 4.29
N ALA A 34 -13.53 1.74 4.95
CA ALA A 34 -12.25 1.07 4.71
C ALA A 34 -12.26 0.13 3.50
N ALA A 35 -13.36 0.06 2.76
CA ALA A 35 -13.43 -0.80 1.57
C ALA A 35 -12.46 -0.29 0.49
N PRO A 36 -11.63 -1.16 -0.09
CA PRO A 36 -10.71 -0.75 -1.14
C PRO A 36 -11.46 -0.45 -2.44
N SER A 37 -11.00 0.57 -3.16
CA SER A 37 -11.47 0.83 -4.52
C SER A 37 -10.73 -0.06 -5.50
N HIS A 38 -11.25 -0.17 -6.72
CA HIS A 38 -10.53 -0.86 -7.79
C HIS A 38 -9.16 -0.23 -8.03
N ASN A 39 -9.07 1.09 -7.93
CA ASN A 39 -7.82 1.79 -8.09
C ASN A 39 -6.83 1.45 -6.97
N ASP A 40 -7.29 1.34 -5.74
CA ASP A 40 -6.45 0.93 -4.60
C ASP A 40 -5.81 -0.43 -4.87
N ILE A 41 -6.60 -1.38 -5.36
CA ILE A 41 -6.12 -2.73 -5.65
C ILE A 41 -5.13 -2.71 -6.80
N ALA A 42 -5.44 -1.97 -7.88
CA ALA A 42 -4.56 -1.89 -9.05
C ALA A 42 -3.22 -1.23 -8.71
N VAL A 43 -3.24 -0.13 -7.95
CA VAL A 43 -2.02 0.55 -7.53
C VAL A 43 -1.19 -0.35 -6.61
N THR A 44 -1.85 -1.05 -5.69
CA THR A 44 -1.17 -1.98 -4.79
C THR A 44 -0.46 -3.09 -5.57
N ASP A 45 -1.12 -3.65 -6.57
CA ASP A 45 -0.50 -4.69 -7.40
C ASP A 45 0.76 -4.16 -8.11
N ARG A 46 0.70 -2.95 -8.65
CA ARG A 46 1.85 -2.33 -9.29
C ARG A 46 3.00 -2.12 -8.30
N ILE A 47 2.69 -1.73 -7.08
CA ILE A 47 3.69 -1.55 -6.03
C ILE A 47 4.32 -2.89 -5.66
N VAL A 48 3.51 -3.93 -5.51
CA VAL A 48 4.01 -5.28 -5.21
C VAL A 48 4.96 -5.76 -6.31
N GLN A 49 4.58 -5.59 -7.59
CA GLN A 49 5.42 -6.02 -8.70
C GLN A 49 6.72 -5.23 -8.78
N ALA A 50 6.67 -3.93 -8.58
CA ALA A 50 7.87 -3.10 -8.53
C ALA A 50 8.79 -3.51 -7.38
N GLY A 51 8.22 -3.84 -6.23
CA GLY A 51 8.98 -4.32 -5.07
C GLY A 51 9.74 -5.60 -5.34
N LYS A 52 9.14 -6.51 -6.08
CA LYS A 52 9.81 -7.75 -6.48
C LYS A 52 11.05 -7.49 -7.31
N ILE A 53 10.99 -6.50 -8.19
CA ILE A 53 12.14 -6.12 -9.02
C ILE A 53 13.23 -5.48 -8.18
N LEU A 54 12.85 -4.64 -7.22
CA LEU A 54 13.79 -3.87 -6.39
C LEU A 54 14.30 -4.62 -5.16
N GLY A 55 13.75 -5.79 -4.88
CA GLY A 55 14.12 -6.55 -3.68
C GLY A 55 13.51 -5.98 -2.41
N VAL A 56 12.39 -5.30 -2.51
CA VAL A 56 11.65 -4.75 -1.37
C VAL A 56 10.29 -5.44 -1.28
N GLN A 57 10.08 -6.20 -0.22
CA GLN A 57 8.83 -6.93 -0.05
C GLN A 57 7.73 -6.00 0.45
N VAL A 58 6.59 -6.01 -0.23
CA VAL A 58 5.39 -5.33 0.26
C VAL A 58 4.60 -6.33 1.08
N ILE A 59 4.60 -6.16 2.40
CA ILE A 59 4.00 -7.12 3.33
C ILE A 59 2.49 -7.01 3.32
N ASP A 60 1.96 -5.78 3.33
CA ASP A 60 0.53 -5.53 3.37
C ASP A 60 0.23 -4.10 2.91
N HIS A 61 -1.04 -3.86 2.63
CA HIS A 61 -1.60 -2.54 2.44
C HIS A 61 -2.84 -2.44 3.29
N ILE A 62 -2.83 -1.57 4.28
CA ILE A 62 -3.92 -1.41 5.24
C ILE A 62 -4.65 -0.11 4.97
N ILE A 63 -5.94 -0.21 4.70
CA ILE A 63 -6.82 0.93 4.50
C ILE A 63 -7.54 1.19 5.80
N ILE A 64 -7.47 2.43 6.27
CA ILE A 64 -8.05 2.84 7.54
C ILE A 64 -9.30 3.69 7.29
N GLY A 65 -10.41 3.29 7.92
CA GLY A 65 -11.65 4.04 7.93
C GLY A 65 -12.00 4.48 9.34
N ASP A 66 -13.27 4.77 9.59
CA ASP A 66 -13.76 5.13 10.92
C ASP A 66 -13.90 3.88 11.78
N ASN A 67 -13.05 3.76 12.80
CA ASN A 67 -13.03 2.62 13.73
C ASN A 67 -12.99 1.27 13.03
N THR A 68 -12.40 1.22 11.85
CA THR A 68 -12.30 0.00 11.05
C THR A 68 -11.07 0.06 10.17
N TYR A 69 -10.64 -1.09 9.68
CA TYR A 69 -9.54 -1.17 8.72
C TYR A 69 -9.73 -2.39 7.82
N THR A 70 -9.06 -2.34 6.69
CA THR A 70 -9.00 -3.47 5.76
C THR A 70 -7.55 -3.78 5.43
N SER A 71 -7.13 -5.01 5.67
CA SER A 71 -5.86 -5.54 5.18
C SER A 71 -6.09 -6.15 3.81
N LEU A 72 -5.45 -5.64 2.78
CA LEU A 72 -5.60 -6.18 1.43
C LEU A 72 -5.06 -7.60 1.34
N LYS A 73 -4.01 -7.90 2.08
CA LYS A 73 -3.46 -9.25 2.11
C LYS A 73 -4.43 -10.24 2.75
N GLU A 74 -5.02 -9.86 3.87
CA GLU A 74 -5.99 -10.69 4.58
C GLU A 74 -7.23 -10.98 3.73
N LYS A 75 -7.64 -10.01 2.92
CA LYS A 75 -8.78 -10.13 2.01
C LYS A 75 -8.39 -10.76 0.67
N GLU A 76 -7.15 -11.17 0.51
CA GLU A 76 -6.65 -11.83 -0.69
C GLU A 76 -6.67 -10.95 -1.94
N TYR A 77 -6.51 -9.63 -1.77
CA TYR A 77 -6.38 -8.69 -2.89
C TYR A 77 -4.92 -8.48 -3.31
N MET A 78 -4.02 -9.12 -2.63
CA MET A 78 -2.60 -9.02 -2.98
C MET A 78 -1.86 -10.34 -2.73
#